data_9d929ca52c320ae237436e5b78baae57
#
_entry.id   9d929ca52c320ae237436e5b78baae57
#
_cell.length_a   1.000
_cell.length_b   1.000
_cell.length_c   1.000
_cell.angle_alpha   90.00
_cell.angle_beta   90.00
_cell.angle_gamma   90.00
#
_symmetry.space_group_name_H-M   'P 1'
#
loop_
_entity.id
_entity.type
_entity.pdbx_description
1 polymer ?
#
loop_
_entity_poly.entity_id
_entity_poly.type
_entity_poly.pdbx_seq_one_letter_code
_entity_poly.pdbx_strand_id
1 'polypeptide(L)'
;MFMRNNNNILKTLMGGGGSFSSGGPGKGMHSRLYLRVLTKYHDVQSFSAFSNVYDSTGLFGIYLTTPPDFVAKAVDVAVQELIAIATPGQVTEVELTRAKNSTISSVLMNLESRVIVAEDIGRQLLTYGSRKPIDHFLQCMEELTLDDITAFAKMLLSSQPTMASYGDVDKVPPYEFVSKRFQRFR
;
A
#
# COMPACT_ATOMS: atom_id res chain seq x y z
N MET A 1 -13.60 1.17 -10.66
CA MET A 1 -13.82 1.83 -9.37
C MET A 1 -13.39 0.93 -8.20
N PHE A 2 -13.89 -0.29 -8.09
CA PHE A 2 -13.54 -1.26 -7.04
C PHE A 2 -12.01 -1.44 -6.85
N MET A 3 -11.26 -1.68 -7.93
CA MET A 3 -9.80 -1.82 -7.88
C MET A 3 -9.08 -0.58 -7.33
N ARG A 4 -9.55 0.64 -7.68
CA ARG A 4 -8.93 1.90 -7.23
C ARG A 4 -9.13 2.11 -5.73
N ASN A 5 -10.32 1.79 -5.22
CA ASN A 5 -10.64 1.91 -3.81
C ASN A 5 -9.83 0.91 -2.97
N ASN A 6 -9.82 -0.36 -3.36
CA ASN A 6 -9.04 -1.40 -2.68
C ASN A 6 -7.55 -1.11 -2.67
N ASN A 7 -7.01 -0.57 -3.78
CA ASN A 7 -5.62 -0.21 -3.88
C ASN A 7 -5.23 0.94 -2.94
N ASN A 8 -6.10 1.96 -2.82
CA ASN A 8 -5.89 3.07 -1.89
C ASN A 8 -5.94 2.61 -0.43
N ILE A 9 -6.94 1.78 -0.08
CA ILE A 9 -7.05 1.21 1.27
C ILE A 9 -5.83 0.34 1.57
N LEU A 10 -5.44 -0.54 0.65
CA LEU A 10 -4.28 -1.40 0.83
C LEU A 10 -3.00 -0.60 1.03
N LYS A 11 -2.80 0.48 0.25
CA LYS A 11 -1.67 1.40 0.44
C LYS A 11 -1.70 2.05 1.82
N THR A 12 -2.86 2.54 2.27
CA THR A 12 -3.02 3.18 3.58
C THR A 12 -2.82 2.18 4.72
N LEU A 13 -3.36 0.98 4.59
CA LEU A 13 -3.22 -0.11 5.55
C LEU A 13 -1.75 -0.55 5.70
N MET A 14 -1.05 -0.71 4.60
CA MET A 14 0.39 -1.00 4.59
C MET A 14 1.17 0.21 5.10
N GLY A 15 0.92 1.37 4.53
CA GLY A 15 1.52 2.64 4.95
C GLY A 15 3.03 2.64 4.89
N GLY A 16 3.66 3.03 5.98
CA GLY A 16 5.10 3.14 6.14
C GLY A 16 5.57 4.60 6.23
N GLY A 17 6.86 4.80 6.13
CA GLY A 17 7.50 6.12 6.22
C GLY A 17 9.00 5.99 6.37
N GLY A 18 9.67 7.08 6.74
CA GLY A 18 11.08 7.07 7.14
C GLY A 18 11.23 6.78 8.64
N SER A 19 12.46 6.50 9.05
CA SER A 19 12.83 6.35 10.47
C SER A 19 12.59 7.64 11.27
N PHE A 20 12.54 8.78 10.59
CA PHE A 20 12.10 10.06 11.13
C PHE A 20 10.71 10.41 10.60
N SER A 21 9.75 10.60 11.50
CA SER A 21 8.40 11.03 11.15
C SER A 21 8.42 12.45 10.59
N SER A 22 8.22 12.62 9.30
CA SER A 22 8.13 13.93 8.64
C SER A 22 6.73 14.53 8.67
N GLY A 23 5.77 13.92 9.35
CA GLY A 23 4.36 14.29 9.29
C GLY A 23 3.70 14.72 10.62
N GLY A 24 4.49 14.93 11.67
CA GLY A 24 3.98 15.22 13.01
C GLY A 24 3.55 13.98 13.81
N PRO A 25 3.32 14.12 15.12
CA PRO A 25 2.99 13.00 15.99
C PRO A 25 1.73 12.28 15.55
N GLY A 26 1.81 10.94 15.41
CA GLY A 26 0.68 10.07 15.12
C GLY A 26 0.35 9.86 13.64
N LYS A 27 0.90 10.65 12.71
CA LYS A 27 0.62 10.50 11.29
C LYS A 27 1.32 9.26 10.71
N GLY A 28 0.53 8.26 10.30
CA GLY A 28 1.04 7.01 9.72
C GLY A 28 1.61 6.00 10.71
N MET A 29 1.76 6.35 11.99
CA MET A 29 2.39 5.50 13.02
C MET A 29 1.59 4.22 13.38
N HIS A 30 0.37 4.08 12.87
CA HIS A 30 -0.49 2.92 13.10
C HIS A 30 -0.56 1.97 11.89
N SER A 31 0.17 2.27 10.82
CA SER A 31 0.22 1.41 9.65
C SER A 31 1.05 0.14 9.91
N ARG A 32 0.79 -0.91 9.11
CA ARG A 32 1.47 -2.20 9.27
C ARG A 32 2.98 -2.10 9.14
N LEU A 33 3.46 -1.43 8.08
CA LEU A 33 4.91 -1.31 7.85
C LEU A 33 5.59 -0.49 8.95
N TYR A 34 4.90 0.52 9.50
CA TYR A 34 5.44 1.24 10.63
C TYR A 34 5.58 0.34 11.86
N LEU A 35 4.47 -0.30 12.29
CA LEU A 35 4.45 -1.10 13.52
C LEU A 35 5.24 -2.40 13.43
N ARG A 36 5.29 -3.04 12.25
CA ARG A 36 5.90 -4.36 12.09
C ARG A 36 7.33 -4.32 11.59
N VAL A 37 7.72 -3.22 10.95
CA VAL A 37 9.05 -3.11 10.36
C VAL A 37 9.84 -1.97 10.99
N LEU A 38 9.40 -0.72 10.82
CA LEU A 38 10.19 0.44 11.25
C LEU A 38 10.44 0.49 12.76
N THR A 39 9.50 0.01 13.59
CA THR A 39 9.71 -0.07 15.05
C THR A 39 10.56 -1.26 15.50
N LYS A 40 10.73 -2.28 14.65
CA LYS A 40 11.45 -3.50 15.01
C LYS A 40 12.86 -3.55 14.46
N TYR A 41 13.08 -2.94 13.31
CA TYR A 41 14.36 -3.00 12.60
C TYR A 41 14.93 -1.61 12.46
N HIS A 42 15.82 -1.23 13.38
CA HIS A 42 16.43 0.09 13.42
C HIS A 42 17.37 0.38 12.23
N ASP A 43 17.83 -0.68 11.56
CA ASP A 43 18.64 -0.54 10.34
C ASP A 43 17.84 -0.08 9.13
N VAL A 44 16.50 -0.17 9.16
CA VAL A 44 15.64 0.28 8.08
C VAL A 44 15.45 1.78 8.16
N GLN A 45 15.97 2.52 7.16
CA GLN A 45 15.86 3.97 7.09
C GLN A 45 14.48 4.43 6.63
N SER A 46 13.92 3.78 5.60
CA SER A 46 12.56 4.01 5.15
C SER A 46 11.93 2.74 4.61
N PHE A 47 10.62 2.62 4.78
CA PHE A 47 9.85 1.47 4.34
C PHE A 47 8.41 1.91 4.08
N SER A 48 8.00 1.95 2.83
CA SER A 48 6.69 2.49 2.47
C SER A 48 6.05 1.75 1.31
N ALA A 49 4.72 1.60 1.38
CA ALA A 49 3.93 1.09 0.28
C ALA A 49 3.66 2.20 -0.74
N PHE A 50 3.75 1.87 -2.02
CA PHE A 50 3.33 2.73 -3.11
C PHE A 50 2.25 2.06 -3.96
N SER A 51 1.46 2.89 -4.62
CA SER A 51 0.39 2.43 -5.48
C SER A 51 0.19 3.44 -6.61
N ASN A 52 0.30 2.97 -7.84
CA ASN A 52 -0.01 3.73 -9.05
C ASN A 52 -1.10 3.01 -9.82
N VAL A 53 -2.21 3.69 -10.07
CA VAL A 53 -3.36 3.14 -10.79
C VAL A 53 -3.51 3.83 -12.12
N TYR A 54 -3.54 3.06 -13.18
CA TYR A 54 -3.84 3.46 -14.55
C TYR A 54 -5.23 2.98 -14.96
N ASP A 55 -5.66 3.24 -16.18
CA ASP A 55 -7.02 2.87 -16.61
C ASP A 55 -7.25 1.35 -16.67
N SER A 56 -6.31 0.61 -17.23
CA SER A 56 -6.41 -0.84 -17.44
C SER A 56 -5.48 -1.67 -16.55
N THR A 57 -4.57 -1.03 -15.82
CA THR A 57 -3.55 -1.72 -15.03
C THR A 57 -3.15 -0.90 -13.80
N GLY A 58 -2.25 -1.44 -12.98
CA GLY A 58 -1.70 -0.74 -11.82
C GLY A 58 -0.42 -1.37 -11.33
N LEU A 59 0.30 -0.62 -10.53
CA LEU A 59 1.47 -1.07 -9.80
C LEU A 59 1.23 -0.91 -8.30
N PHE A 60 1.49 -1.96 -7.56
CA PHE A 60 1.52 -1.93 -6.11
C PHE A 60 2.83 -2.55 -5.64
N GLY A 61 3.47 -1.92 -4.67
CA GLY A 61 4.72 -2.45 -4.17
C GLY A 61 5.20 -1.76 -2.91
N ILE A 62 6.40 -2.14 -2.49
CA ILE A 62 7.10 -1.58 -1.35
C ILE A 62 8.40 -0.96 -1.83
N TYR A 63 8.64 0.27 -1.42
CA TYR A 63 9.92 0.94 -1.52
C TYR A 63 10.61 0.88 -0.16
N LEU A 64 11.87 0.49 -0.14
CA LEU A 64 12.65 0.44 1.08
C LEU A 64 14.06 1.01 0.88
N THR A 65 14.60 1.60 1.95
CA THR A 65 15.98 2.08 2.03
C THR A 65 16.62 1.50 3.28
N THR A 66 17.79 0.91 3.12
CA THR A 66 18.50 0.21 4.19
C THR A 66 20.02 0.21 3.95
N PRO A 67 20.86 0.07 4.96
CA PRO A 67 22.28 -0.19 4.79
C PRO A 67 22.52 -1.51 4.04
N PRO A 68 23.65 -1.64 3.31
CA PRO A 68 23.97 -2.84 2.51
C PRO A 68 23.96 -4.14 3.32
N ASP A 69 24.41 -4.10 4.57
CA ASP A 69 24.48 -5.27 5.43
C ASP A 69 23.12 -5.84 5.84
N PHE A 70 22.08 -5.02 5.80
CA PHE A 70 20.73 -5.42 6.19
C PHE A 70 19.80 -5.71 4.99
N VAL A 71 20.24 -5.48 3.75
CA VAL A 71 19.37 -5.54 2.56
C VAL A 71 18.71 -6.90 2.36
N ALA A 72 19.42 -8.00 2.57
CA ALA A 72 18.85 -9.34 2.42
C ALA A 72 17.67 -9.57 3.40
N LYS A 73 17.83 -9.12 4.65
CA LYS A 73 16.78 -9.20 5.66
C LYS A 73 15.62 -8.26 5.36
N ALA A 74 15.89 -7.04 4.89
CA ALA A 74 14.88 -6.06 4.51
C ALA A 74 14.00 -6.57 3.36
N VAL A 75 14.59 -7.18 2.34
CA VAL A 75 13.86 -7.84 1.23
C VAL A 75 12.98 -8.98 1.75
N ASP A 76 13.53 -9.83 2.64
CA ASP A 76 12.75 -10.93 3.24
C ASP A 76 11.53 -10.41 4.01
N VAL A 77 11.69 -9.35 4.82
CA VAL A 77 10.62 -8.72 5.57
C VAL A 77 9.58 -8.10 4.63
N ALA A 78 10.00 -7.43 3.55
CA ALA A 78 9.09 -6.88 2.54
C ALA A 78 8.22 -7.97 1.91
N VAL A 79 8.83 -9.09 1.52
CA VAL A 79 8.12 -10.25 0.96
C VAL A 79 7.14 -10.82 1.99
N GLN A 80 7.55 -10.97 3.25
CA GLN A 80 6.68 -11.48 4.32
C GLN A 80 5.46 -10.59 4.53
N GLU A 81 5.61 -9.27 4.55
CA GLU A 81 4.49 -8.34 4.73
C GLU A 81 3.55 -8.34 3.52
N LEU A 82 4.05 -8.44 2.28
CA LEU A 82 3.23 -8.61 1.09
C LEU A 82 2.43 -9.93 1.13
N ILE A 83 3.05 -11.01 1.57
CA ILE A 83 2.38 -12.30 1.72
C ILE A 83 1.33 -12.26 2.84
N ALA A 84 1.63 -11.58 3.94
CA ALA A 84 0.74 -11.49 5.09
C ALA A 84 -0.58 -10.82 4.75
N ILE A 85 -0.60 -9.75 3.93
CA ILE A 85 -1.86 -9.10 3.54
C ILE A 85 -2.75 -9.97 2.64
N ALA A 86 -2.18 -10.94 1.93
CA ALA A 86 -2.92 -11.90 1.11
C ALA A 86 -3.30 -13.19 1.89
N THR A 87 -2.89 -13.29 3.15
CA THR A 87 -3.17 -14.46 4.00
C THR A 87 -4.36 -14.17 4.91
N PRO A 88 -5.45 -14.96 4.85
CA PRO A 88 -6.62 -14.76 5.71
C PRO A 88 -6.24 -14.74 7.19
N GLY A 89 -6.86 -13.84 7.97
CA GLY A 89 -6.64 -13.69 9.40
C GLY A 89 -5.35 -12.94 9.79
N GLN A 90 -4.53 -12.53 8.83
CA GLN A 90 -3.32 -11.77 9.09
C GLN A 90 -3.55 -10.25 9.13
N VAL A 91 -4.66 -9.78 8.58
CA VAL A 91 -5.14 -8.40 8.71
C VAL A 91 -6.30 -8.40 9.70
N THR A 92 -6.30 -7.47 10.65
CA THR A 92 -7.34 -7.37 11.66
C THR A 92 -8.39 -6.32 11.27
N GLU A 93 -9.61 -6.45 11.81
CA GLU A 93 -10.67 -5.45 11.64
C GLU A 93 -10.25 -4.07 12.14
N VAL A 94 -9.44 -4.00 13.20
CA VAL A 94 -8.92 -2.74 13.73
C VAL A 94 -7.99 -2.07 12.73
N GLU A 95 -7.12 -2.83 12.05
CA GLU A 95 -6.23 -2.30 11.02
C GLU A 95 -7.04 -1.80 9.81
N LEU A 96 -8.06 -2.57 9.38
CA LEU A 96 -8.93 -2.19 8.26
C LEU A 96 -9.72 -0.92 8.59
N THR A 97 -10.36 -0.85 9.76
CA THR A 97 -11.14 0.30 10.21
C THR A 97 -10.28 1.57 10.26
N ARG A 98 -9.06 1.48 10.78
CA ARG A 98 -8.10 2.59 10.79
C ARG A 98 -7.72 3.03 9.38
N ALA A 99 -7.48 2.10 8.48
CA ALA A 99 -7.17 2.42 7.08
C ALA A 99 -8.34 3.10 6.38
N LYS A 100 -9.57 2.62 6.58
CA LYS A 100 -10.80 3.25 6.07
C LYS A 100 -10.93 4.69 6.57
N ASN A 101 -10.90 4.89 7.88
CA ASN A 101 -11.05 6.21 8.50
C ASN A 101 -9.96 7.18 8.02
N SER A 102 -8.71 6.74 7.93
CA SER A 102 -7.60 7.54 7.43
C SER A 102 -7.78 7.93 5.96
N THR A 103 -8.26 6.99 5.11
CA THR A 103 -8.52 7.25 3.69
C THR A 103 -9.70 8.22 3.51
N ILE A 104 -10.79 8.01 4.23
CA ILE A 104 -11.96 8.90 4.22
C ILE A 104 -11.56 10.31 4.66
N SER A 105 -10.87 10.44 5.79
CA SER A 105 -10.40 11.73 6.31
C SER A 105 -9.50 12.45 5.30
N SER A 106 -8.57 11.73 4.67
CA SER A 106 -7.68 12.30 3.64
C SER A 106 -8.45 12.81 2.42
N VAL A 107 -9.46 12.06 1.96
CA VAL A 107 -10.31 12.48 0.82
C VAL A 107 -11.13 13.70 1.20
N LEU A 108 -11.77 13.72 2.36
CA LEU A 108 -12.57 14.87 2.82
C LEU A 108 -11.71 16.13 2.97
N MET A 109 -10.51 16.04 3.54
CA MET A 109 -9.58 17.17 3.61
C MET A 109 -9.16 17.67 2.22
N ASN A 110 -8.96 16.78 1.26
CA ASN A 110 -8.63 17.17 -0.11
C ASN A 110 -9.77 17.92 -0.81
N LEU A 111 -11.02 17.64 -0.45
CA LEU A 111 -12.19 18.34 -1.00
C LEU A 111 -12.32 19.80 -0.51
N GLU A 112 -11.57 20.21 0.51
CA GLU A 112 -11.50 21.63 0.93
C GLU A 112 -10.68 22.47 -0.08
N SER A 113 -9.80 21.84 -0.85
CA SER A 113 -8.99 22.50 -1.87
C SER A 113 -9.74 22.56 -3.21
N ARG A 114 -10.07 23.79 -3.66
CA ARG A 114 -10.72 23.99 -4.96
C ARG A 114 -9.89 23.47 -6.15
N VAL A 115 -8.57 23.54 -6.05
CA VAL A 115 -7.65 23.03 -7.10
C VAL A 115 -7.75 21.52 -7.20
N ILE A 116 -7.71 20.82 -6.06
CA ILE A 116 -7.83 19.35 -6.02
C ILE A 116 -9.20 18.90 -6.51
N VAL A 117 -10.26 19.64 -6.13
CA VAL A 117 -11.63 19.35 -6.62
C VAL A 117 -11.73 19.52 -8.13
N ALA A 118 -11.17 20.59 -8.70
CA ALA A 118 -11.18 20.81 -10.13
C ALA A 118 -10.43 19.72 -10.90
N GLU A 119 -9.24 19.31 -10.40
CA GLU A 119 -8.47 18.20 -10.95
C GLU A 119 -9.24 16.87 -10.86
N ASP A 120 -9.89 16.59 -9.72
CA ASP A 120 -10.67 15.38 -9.52
C ASP A 120 -11.87 15.31 -10.46
N ILE A 121 -12.60 16.43 -10.66
CA ILE A 121 -13.70 16.53 -11.63
C ILE A 121 -13.19 16.23 -13.04
N GLY A 122 -12.11 16.88 -13.47
CA GLY A 122 -11.51 16.67 -14.80
C GLY A 122 -11.12 15.22 -15.01
N ARG A 123 -10.45 14.62 -14.03
CA ARG A 123 -10.02 13.23 -14.07
C ARG A 123 -11.19 12.25 -14.12
N GLN A 124 -12.23 12.46 -13.30
CA GLN A 124 -13.42 11.62 -13.31
C GLN A 124 -14.18 11.69 -14.61
N LEU A 125 -14.33 12.88 -15.20
CA LEU A 125 -14.99 13.06 -16.49
C LEU A 125 -14.22 12.35 -17.61
N LEU A 126 -12.89 12.48 -17.64
CA LEU A 126 -12.04 11.83 -18.64
C LEU A 126 -12.05 10.30 -18.51
N THR A 127 -12.08 9.78 -17.27
CA THR A 127 -11.97 8.34 -17.03
C THR A 127 -13.32 7.62 -17.03
N TYR A 128 -14.38 8.27 -16.53
CA TYR A 128 -15.69 7.63 -16.30
C TYR A 128 -16.84 8.29 -17.07
N GLY A 129 -16.59 9.40 -17.76
CA GLY A 129 -17.63 10.18 -18.44
C GLY A 129 -18.57 10.95 -17.50
N SER A 130 -18.44 10.77 -16.18
CA SER A 130 -19.30 11.45 -15.18
C SER A 130 -18.59 11.54 -13.83
N ARG A 131 -18.93 12.58 -13.07
CA ARG A 131 -18.50 12.72 -11.69
C ARG A 131 -19.36 11.85 -10.76
N LYS A 132 -18.72 11.07 -9.91
CA LYS A 132 -19.41 10.32 -8.86
C LYS A 132 -19.57 11.18 -7.61
N PRO A 133 -20.75 11.15 -6.94
CA PRO A 133 -20.94 11.81 -5.65
C PRO A 133 -19.98 11.28 -4.59
N ILE A 134 -19.62 12.14 -3.64
CA ILE A 134 -18.79 11.74 -2.51
C ILE A 134 -19.44 10.62 -1.69
N ASP A 135 -20.75 10.65 -1.52
CA ASP A 135 -21.50 9.63 -0.77
C ASP A 135 -21.31 8.23 -1.34
N HIS A 136 -21.22 8.11 -2.67
CA HIS A 136 -20.92 6.84 -3.32
C HIS A 136 -19.52 6.31 -2.95
N PHE A 137 -18.52 7.21 -2.81
CA PHE A 137 -17.21 6.82 -2.34
C PHE A 137 -17.25 6.37 -0.87
N LEU A 138 -17.95 7.12 0.00
CA LEU A 138 -18.08 6.79 1.42
C LEU A 138 -18.75 5.43 1.60
N GLN A 139 -19.85 5.19 0.90
CA GLN A 139 -20.54 3.89 0.91
C GLN A 139 -19.60 2.75 0.48
N CYS A 140 -18.88 2.90 -0.63
CA CYS A 140 -17.92 1.89 -1.06
C CYS A 140 -16.83 1.60 -0.01
N MET A 141 -16.43 2.62 0.78
CA MET A 141 -15.46 2.42 1.86
C MET A 141 -16.07 1.67 3.04
N GLU A 142 -17.32 1.97 3.40
CA GLU A 142 -18.03 1.29 4.49
C GLU A 142 -18.27 -0.19 4.20
N GLU A 143 -18.70 -0.50 2.98
CA GLU A 143 -19.01 -1.86 2.53
C GLU A 143 -17.78 -2.78 2.40
N LEU A 144 -16.56 -2.22 2.34
CA LEU A 144 -15.34 -3.00 2.14
C LEU A 144 -15.06 -3.92 3.34
N THR A 145 -14.78 -5.18 3.07
CA THR A 145 -14.52 -6.23 4.06
C THR A 145 -13.07 -6.69 4.10
N LEU A 146 -12.67 -7.45 5.12
CA LEU A 146 -11.35 -8.11 5.18
C LEU A 146 -11.17 -9.11 4.04
N ASP A 147 -12.25 -9.79 3.65
CA ASP A 147 -12.20 -10.76 2.55
C ASP A 147 -11.94 -10.07 1.21
N ASP A 148 -12.52 -8.89 0.99
CA ASP A 148 -12.25 -8.08 -0.21
C ASP A 148 -10.78 -7.66 -0.29
N ILE A 149 -10.21 -7.20 0.82
CA ILE A 149 -8.79 -6.83 0.90
C ILE A 149 -7.88 -8.04 0.65
N THR A 150 -8.20 -9.17 1.27
CA THR A 150 -7.43 -10.41 1.10
C THR A 150 -7.52 -10.94 -0.33
N ALA A 151 -8.70 -10.93 -0.92
CA ALA A 151 -8.92 -11.35 -2.31
C ALA A 151 -8.17 -10.43 -3.28
N PHE A 152 -8.24 -9.11 -3.06
CA PHE A 152 -7.52 -8.13 -3.86
C PHE A 152 -5.99 -8.30 -3.74
N ALA A 153 -5.47 -8.51 -2.53
CA ALA A 153 -4.05 -8.77 -2.31
C ALA A 153 -3.59 -10.06 -2.99
N LYS A 154 -4.39 -11.13 -2.94
CA LYS A 154 -4.11 -12.38 -3.68
C LYS A 154 -4.05 -12.13 -5.19
N MET A 155 -4.98 -11.38 -5.74
CA MET A 155 -4.99 -11.00 -7.15
C MET A 155 -3.71 -10.24 -7.53
N LEU A 156 -3.27 -9.27 -6.73
CA LEU A 156 -2.00 -8.56 -6.96
C LEU A 156 -0.79 -9.51 -6.96
N LEU A 157 -0.72 -10.42 -5.99
CA LEU A 157 0.39 -11.35 -5.84
C LEU A 157 0.35 -12.52 -6.82
N SER A 158 -0.72 -12.72 -7.56
CA SER A 158 -0.79 -13.71 -8.64
C SER A 158 0.07 -13.30 -9.85
N SER A 159 0.32 -12.00 -10.00
CA SER A 159 1.23 -11.48 -11.02
C SER A 159 2.69 -11.74 -10.65
N GLN A 160 3.54 -11.80 -11.67
CA GLN A 160 4.97 -11.93 -11.46
C GLN A 160 5.54 -10.67 -10.78
N PRO A 161 6.26 -10.77 -9.65
CA PRO A 161 6.85 -9.62 -9.01
C PRO A 161 7.96 -9.02 -9.88
N THR A 162 8.12 -7.72 -9.80
CA THR A 162 9.26 -7.00 -10.37
C THR A 162 10.11 -6.47 -9.20
N MET A 163 11.40 -6.58 -9.30
CA MET A 163 12.35 -6.08 -8.31
C MET A 163 13.38 -5.19 -8.99
N ALA A 164 13.59 -4.01 -8.40
CA ALA A 164 14.65 -3.09 -8.81
C ALA A 164 15.47 -2.72 -7.57
N SER A 165 16.78 -2.71 -7.71
CA SER A 165 17.72 -2.36 -6.64
C SER A 165 18.72 -1.33 -7.16
N TYR A 166 19.09 -0.39 -6.28
CA TYR A 166 20.04 0.67 -6.61
C TYR A 166 20.96 0.95 -5.43
N GLY A 167 22.23 1.16 -5.69
CA GLY A 167 23.30 1.39 -4.70
C GLY A 167 24.24 0.20 -4.60
N ASP A 168 24.65 -0.13 -3.37
CA ASP A 168 25.43 -1.35 -3.08
C ASP A 168 24.49 -2.55 -3.10
N VAL A 169 24.55 -3.30 -4.20
CA VAL A 169 23.60 -4.40 -4.47
C VAL A 169 24.19 -5.78 -4.28
N ASP A 170 25.43 -5.90 -3.84
CA ASP A 170 26.16 -7.19 -3.76
C ASP A 170 25.44 -8.21 -2.85
N LYS A 171 24.77 -7.72 -1.81
CA LYS A 171 24.04 -8.57 -0.84
C LYS A 171 22.53 -8.66 -1.11
N VAL A 172 22.05 -8.11 -2.23
CA VAL A 172 20.62 -8.24 -2.61
C VAL A 172 20.33 -9.68 -3.02
N PRO A 173 19.29 -10.31 -2.47
CA PRO A 173 18.90 -11.67 -2.86
C PRO A 173 18.61 -11.77 -4.36
N PRO A 174 18.98 -12.88 -5.02
CA PRO A 174 18.64 -13.10 -6.43
C PRO A 174 17.14 -13.06 -6.66
N TYR A 175 16.74 -12.50 -7.81
CA TYR A 175 15.33 -12.38 -8.20
C TYR A 175 14.56 -13.71 -8.12
N GLU A 176 15.18 -14.81 -8.56
CA GLU A 176 14.59 -16.15 -8.55
C GLU A 176 14.22 -16.61 -7.14
N PHE A 177 15.04 -16.27 -6.15
CA PHE A 177 14.78 -16.57 -4.75
C PHE A 177 13.55 -15.79 -4.25
N VAL A 178 13.44 -14.53 -4.59
CA VAL A 178 12.31 -13.68 -4.21
C VAL A 178 11.04 -14.13 -4.94
N SER A 179 11.09 -14.35 -6.26
CA SER A 179 9.92 -14.70 -7.07
C SER A 179 9.31 -16.05 -6.71
N LYS A 180 10.13 -17.03 -6.31
CA LYS A 180 9.63 -18.33 -5.82
C LYS A 180 8.69 -18.23 -4.63
N ARG A 181 8.84 -17.22 -3.78
CA ARG A 181 8.01 -17.03 -2.59
C ARG A 181 6.56 -16.66 -2.94
N PHE A 182 6.32 -16.13 -4.13
CA PHE A 182 5.00 -15.75 -4.63
C PHE A 182 4.32 -16.83 -5.48
N GLN A 183 5.00 -17.93 -5.82
CA GLN A 183 4.46 -19.00 -6.67
C GLN A 183 3.15 -19.62 -6.14
N ARG A 184 2.94 -19.60 -4.82
CA ARG A 184 1.72 -20.14 -4.18
C ARG A 184 0.45 -19.33 -4.47
N PHE A 185 0.56 -18.13 -5.05
CA PHE A 185 -0.56 -17.26 -5.40
C PHE A 185 -0.89 -17.31 -6.91
N ARG A 186 -0.08 -17.99 -7.70
CA ARG A 186 -0.27 -18.25 -9.16
C ARG A 186 -1.05 -19.54 -9.42
#